data_63bdc0c512efb21e09496f99ae029dea
#
_entry.id   63bdc0c512efb21e09496f99ae029dea
#
_cell.length_a   1.000
_cell.length_b   1.000
_cell.length_c   1.000
_cell.angle_alpha   90.00
_cell.angle_beta   90.00
_cell.angle_gamma   90.00
#
_symmetry.space_group_name_H-M   'P 1'
#
loop_
_entity.id
_entity.type
_entity.pdbx_description
1 polymer ?
#
loop_
_entity_poly.entity_id
_entity_poly.type
_entity_poly.pdbx_seq_one_letter_code
_entity_poly.pdbx_strand_id
1 'polypeptide(L)'
;MNESLKQSFNHIRQIILTFLLLAAFLAGGSSASYAQQTPTQPAQPSAHSIVAKQAALVTEFEVNGLKVLMKRREGSLTVAAGLFIRGGSANINAQNAGIETLMLSAATEASAGFPRERMRSELSRMGTVIGSSSNNDYSVLSLAATRMHFDRSWQIFTDVALRPSFTKEDVALVQERLIVSLSDDTDNPDVYLQKLQDKIAYVGHPYLNSTSGTPETLAKLAPDDLRAYHTKLMQTSRLLLVIVGDLNPPEVRTLVESSLGKLPRGTYKPETVPQLAFDKSSVDITARELPTNYIQGLFTAPPLTSPDIYPMRVASSLLRDRVFEEVRVKRNLSYAPDAFLRTQAANVGGLYVTAKDANLSVRLMLSEIQRLQSEPVSAGDIHAVVAQYLTTYYLGQETNAAQAGELAQYELIGGGWRNSIDFLEKLMAVTPADIQRVSQKYMRNIRFVVLGNPRSVDTGVFTGAVGE
;
A
#
# COMPACT_ATOMS: atom_id res chain seq x y z
N MET A 1 12.79 12.65 -41.26
CA MET A 1 11.63 13.23 -40.57
C MET A 1 10.45 13.13 -41.51
N ASN A 2 9.58 12.12 -41.26
CA ASN A 2 8.63 11.53 -42.21
C ASN A 2 7.49 12.48 -42.58
N GLU A 3 7.10 12.47 -43.86
CA GLU A 3 5.99 13.27 -44.45
C GLU A 3 4.63 13.08 -43.76
N SER A 4 4.42 11.95 -43.08
CA SER A 4 3.21 11.67 -42.30
C SER A 4 3.01 12.60 -41.09
N LEU A 5 4.07 13.09 -40.49
CA LEU A 5 4.03 14.06 -39.36
C LEU A 5 3.66 15.47 -39.84
N LYS A 6 4.01 15.85 -41.07
CA LYS A 6 3.63 17.16 -41.63
C LYS A 6 2.14 17.20 -41.99
N GLN A 7 1.56 16.09 -42.45
CA GLN A 7 0.11 16.01 -42.75
C GLN A 7 -0.76 16.09 -41.48
N SER A 8 -0.34 15.45 -40.37
CA SER A 8 -1.07 15.51 -39.08
C SER A 8 -1.07 16.93 -38.49
N PHE A 9 0.03 17.66 -38.60
CA PHE A 9 0.10 19.05 -38.12
C PHE A 9 -0.75 20.02 -38.91
N ASN A 10 -0.91 19.81 -40.22
CA ASN A 10 -1.77 20.66 -41.05
C ASN A 10 -3.26 20.39 -40.81
N HIS A 11 -3.67 19.19 -40.47
CA HIS A 11 -5.07 18.88 -40.14
C HIS A 11 -5.48 19.52 -38.78
N ILE A 12 -4.62 19.51 -37.79
CA ILE A 12 -4.90 20.14 -36.47
C ILE A 12 -4.99 21.67 -36.64
N ARG A 13 -4.19 22.29 -37.52
CA ARG A 13 -4.21 23.71 -37.75
C ARG A 13 -5.47 24.16 -38.53
N GLN A 14 -6.00 23.33 -39.40
CA GLN A 14 -7.29 23.60 -40.11
C GLN A 14 -8.49 23.49 -39.16
N ILE A 15 -8.50 22.55 -38.23
CA ILE A 15 -9.60 22.39 -37.25
C ILE A 15 -9.64 23.61 -36.29
N ILE A 16 -8.51 24.13 -35.86
CA ILE A 16 -8.44 25.32 -34.99
C ILE A 16 -8.89 26.60 -35.72
N LEU A 17 -8.58 26.77 -37.02
CA LEU A 17 -9.03 27.92 -37.78
C LEU A 17 -10.53 27.90 -38.08
N THR A 18 -11.15 26.71 -38.20
CA THR A 18 -12.59 26.59 -38.47
C THR A 18 -13.44 26.91 -37.24
N PHE A 19 -12.91 26.67 -36.02
CA PHE A 19 -13.59 27.05 -34.77
C PHE A 19 -13.49 28.56 -34.44
N LEU A 20 -12.50 29.27 -34.96
CA LEU A 20 -12.33 30.72 -34.75
C LEU A 20 -13.18 31.58 -35.71
N LEU A 21 -13.62 31.03 -36.84
CA LEU A 21 -14.49 31.73 -37.82
C LEU A 21 -15.99 31.60 -37.55
N LEU A 22 -16.43 30.66 -36.69
CA LEU A 22 -17.83 30.50 -36.29
C LEU A 22 -18.26 31.41 -35.13
N ALA A 23 -17.33 32.08 -34.45
CA ALA A 23 -17.61 32.97 -33.30
C ALA A 23 -17.87 34.45 -33.72
N ALA A 24 -17.76 34.80 -35.00
CA ALA A 24 -17.82 36.19 -35.44
C ALA A 24 -19.13 36.60 -36.13
N PHE A 25 -20.17 35.76 -36.19
CA PHE A 25 -21.42 36.05 -36.94
C PHE A 25 -22.72 36.07 -36.11
N LEU A 26 -22.67 36.47 -34.84
CA LEU A 26 -23.88 36.73 -34.04
C LEU A 26 -23.70 37.98 -33.14
N ALA A 27 -23.43 39.11 -33.78
CA ALA A 27 -23.53 40.41 -33.11
C ALA A 27 -24.43 41.33 -33.95
N GLY A 28 -25.71 41.24 -33.69
CA GLY A 28 -26.69 42.18 -34.26
C GLY A 28 -28.13 41.80 -33.96
N GLY A 29 -28.74 42.42 -32.93
CA GLY A 29 -30.19 42.40 -32.78
C GLY A 29 -30.74 42.35 -31.36
N SER A 30 -31.21 43.53 -30.89
CA SER A 30 -32.30 43.72 -29.92
C SER A 30 -32.04 43.42 -28.44
N SER A 31 -31.85 44.48 -27.69
CA SER A 31 -31.90 44.53 -26.21
C SER A 31 -33.29 44.18 -25.68
N ALA A 32 -33.49 42.89 -25.36
CA ALA A 32 -34.53 42.43 -24.44
C ALA A 32 -33.82 42.09 -23.12
N SER A 33 -34.11 42.86 -22.06
CA SER A 33 -33.66 42.58 -20.70
C SER A 33 -34.29 41.28 -20.21
N TYR A 34 -33.63 40.15 -20.47
CA TYR A 34 -33.89 38.91 -19.75
C TYR A 34 -33.12 39.01 -18.42
N ALA A 35 -33.87 39.04 -17.35
CA ALA A 35 -33.31 38.80 -16.00
C ALA A 35 -32.57 37.44 -16.07
N GLN A 36 -31.23 37.49 -16.07
CA GLN A 36 -30.40 36.31 -15.90
C GLN A 36 -30.67 35.73 -14.51
N GLN A 37 -31.54 34.72 -14.45
CA GLN A 37 -31.54 33.79 -13.33
C GLN A 37 -30.17 33.10 -13.37
N THR A 38 -29.27 33.50 -12.49
CA THR A 38 -28.03 32.77 -12.22
C THR A 38 -28.44 31.35 -11.88
N PRO A 39 -27.97 30.31 -12.62
CA PRO A 39 -28.27 28.94 -12.24
C PRO A 39 -27.73 28.76 -10.83
N THR A 40 -28.59 28.50 -9.88
CA THR A 40 -28.19 28.08 -8.54
C THR A 40 -27.38 26.81 -8.70
N GLN A 41 -26.07 26.93 -8.64
CA GLN A 41 -25.19 25.77 -8.62
C GLN A 41 -25.64 24.91 -7.44
N PRO A 42 -25.99 23.64 -7.64
CA PRO A 42 -26.41 22.78 -6.54
C PRO A 42 -25.32 22.84 -5.49
N ALA A 43 -25.71 23.12 -4.24
CA ALA A 43 -24.79 23.21 -3.13
C ALA A 43 -23.96 21.93 -3.10
N GLN A 44 -22.63 22.06 -3.20
CA GLN A 44 -21.74 20.92 -3.10
C GLN A 44 -21.98 20.25 -1.74
N PRO A 45 -22.18 18.92 -1.70
CA PRO A 45 -22.41 18.22 -0.45
C PRO A 45 -21.24 18.48 0.50
N SER A 46 -21.51 18.79 1.75
CA SER A 46 -20.45 18.98 2.75
C SER A 46 -19.62 17.71 2.89
N ALA A 47 -18.32 17.84 3.20
CA ALA A 47 -17.44 16.71 3.44
C ALA A 47 -18.03 15.70 4.42
N HIS A 48 -18.65 16.20 5.50
CA HIS A 48 -19.37 15.39 6.49
C HIS A 48 -20.52 14.57 5.89
N SER A 49 -21.27 15.10 4.92
CA SER A 49 -22.36 14.36 4.26
C SER A 49 -21.83 13.26 3.34
N ILE A 50 -20.67 13.47 2.74
CA ILE A 50 -19.98 12.46 1.90
C ILE A 50 -19.46 11.31 2.78
N VAL A 51 -18.81 11.63 3.89
CA VAL A 51 -18.32 10.66 4.88
C VAL A 51 -19.47 9.79 5.41
N ALA A 52 -20.58 10.41 5.83
CA ALA A 52 -21.73 9.68 6.31
C ALA A 52 -22.33 8.72 5.25
N LYS A 53 -22.43 9.17 3.99
CA LYS A 53 -22.92 8.33 2.88
C LYS A 53 -21.98 7.15 2.61
N GLN A 54 -20.66 7.35 2.62
CA GLN A 54 -19.70 6.27 2.41
C GLN A 54 -19.74 5.26 3.56
N ALA A 55 -19.85 5.72 4.81
CA ALA A 55 -19.97 4.85 5.98
C ALA A 55 -21.24 3.98 5.92
N ALA A 56 -22.36 4.52 5.44
CA ALA A 56 -23.62 3.79 5.31
C ALA A 56 -23.57 2.63 4.30
N LEU A 57 -22.56 2.62 3.39
CA LEU A 57 -22.35 1.51 2.44
C LEU A 57 -21.68 0.30 3.10
N VAL A 58 -21.12 0.45 4.30
CA VAL A 58 -20.41 -0.63 5.00
C VAL A 58 -21.31 -1.22 6.07
N THR A 59 -21.64 -2.49 5.92
CA THR A 59 -22.32 -3.31 6.94
C THR A 59 -21.26 -4.09 7.72
N GLU A 60 -21.29 -3.94 9.04
CA GLU A 60 -20.42 -4.67 9.97
C GLU A 60 -21.25 -5.68 10.75
N PHE A 61 -20.76 -6.93 10.82
CA PHE A 61 -21.37 -7.98 11.64
C PHE A 61 -20.34 -9.02 12.09
N GLU A 62 -20.74 -9.87 13.02
CA GLU A 62 -19.90 -10.94 13.55
C GLU A 62 -20.58 -12.30 13.34
N VAL A 63 -19.77 -13.33 13.02
CA VAL A 63 -20.17 -14.74 12.94
C VAL A 63 -19.18 -15.57 13.74
N ASN A 64 -19.58 -16.17 14.84
CA ASN A 64 -18.73 -16.97 15.72
C ASN A 64 -17.38 -16.32 16.08
N GLY A 65 -17.37 -14.98 16.30
CA GLY A 65 -16.13 -14.23 16.58
C GLY A 65 -15.35 -13.77 15.36
N LEU A 66 -15.75 -14.15 14.15
CA LEU A 66 -15.22 -13.60 12.90
C LEU A 66 -15.88 -12.27 12.62
N LYS A 67 -15.11 -11.20 12.67
CA LYS A 67 -15.57 -9.87 12.23
C LYS A 67 -15.67 -9.85 10.70
N VAL A 68 -16.79 -9.37 10.19
CA VAL A 68 -17.06 -9.23 8.76
C VAL A 68 -17.37 -7.78 8.44
N LEU A 69 -16.67 -7.21 7.48
CA LEU A 69 -16.97 -5.92 6.87
C LEU A 69 -17.45 -6.16 5.45
N MET A 70 -18.63 -5.70 5.14
CA MET A 70 -19.19 -5.80 3.80
C MET A 70 -19.50 -4.40 3.29
N LYS A 71 -18.85 -3.98 2.19
CA LYS A 71 -19.15 -2.74 1.49
C LYS A 71 -19.96 -3.02 0.23
N ARG A 72 -21.20 -2.51 0.19
CA ARG A 72 -22.04 -2.66 -0.99
C ARG A 72 -21.65 -1.66 -2.07
N ARG A 73 -21.38 -2.17 -3.28
CA ARG A 73 -21.21 -1.38 -4.51
C ARG A 73 -22.28 -1.78 -5.51
N GLU A 74 -23.39 -1.09 -5.45
CA GLU A 74 -24.54 -1.34 -6.31
C GLU A 74 -24.17 -1.27 -7.80
N GLY A 75 -24.63 -2.24 -8.58
CA GLY A 75 -24.33 -2.37 -10.00
C GLY A 75 -22.92 -2.88 -10.34
N SER A 76 -22.09 -3.20 -9.35
CA SER A 76 -20.75 -3.75 -9.59
C SER A 76 -20.84 -5.15 -10.19
N LEU A 77 -20.21 -5.34 -11.36
CA LEU A 77 -20.13 -6.63 -12.04
C LEU A 77 -19.08 -7.57 -11.44
N THR A 78 -18.30 -7.10 -10.48
CA THR A 78 -17.26 -7.89 -9.81
C THR A 78 -17.48 -7.90 -8.30
N VAL A 79 -16.91 -8.92 -7.63
CA VAL A 79 -16.84 -9.03 -6.18
C VAL A 79 -15.40 -9.32 -5.79
N ALA A 80 -14.93 -8.64 -4.75
CA ALA A 80 -13.66 -8.97 -4.10
C ALA A 80 -13.91 -9.36 -2.65
N ALA A 81 -13.20 -10.38 -2.18
CA ALA A 81 -13.17 -10.77 -0.77
C ALA A 81 -11.72 -10.98 -0.31
N GLY A 82 -11.43 -10.63 0.94
CA GLY A 82 -10.16 -10.89 1.60
C GLY A 82 -10.38 -11.49 2.97
N LEU A 83 -9.81 -12.68 3.19
CA LEU A 83 -9.70 -13.26 4.52
C LEU A 83 -8.32 -12.88 5.09
N PHE A 84 -8.32 -11.90 5.98
CA PHE A 84 -7.11 -11.35 6.57
C PHE A 84 -6.78 -12.08 7.87
N ILE A 85 -5.49 -12.39 8.05
CA ILE A 85 -4.92 -13.07 9.22
C ILE A 85 -4.08 -12.05 9.97
N ARG A 86 -4.42 -11.77 11.23
CA ARG A 86 -3.72 -10.79 12.09
C ARG A 86 -2.34 -11.28 12.49
N GLY A 87 -1.37 -10.37 12.56
CA GLY A 87 -0.08 -10.56 13.22
C GLY A 87 1.14 -10.49 12.31
N GLY A 88 1.08 -10.89 11.03
CA GLY A 88 2.22 -10.77 10.10
C GLY A 88 3.54 -11.27 10.68
N SER A 89 4.58 -10.42 10.70
CA SER A 89 5.91 -10.75 11.25
C SER A 89 5.90 -11.12 12.73
N ALA A 90 4.89 -10.71 13.50
CA ALA A 90 4.78 -11.11 14.93
C ALA A 90 4.33 -12.58 15.10
N ASN A 91 3.78 -13.22 14.04
CA ASN A 91 3.42 -14.63 14.09
C ASN A 91 4.60 -15.59 13.91
N ILE A 92 5.73 -15.10 13.42
CA ILE A 92 6.89 -15.86 12.98
C ILE A 92 8.16 -15.47 13.77
N ASN A 93 9.18 -16.28 13.63
CA ASN A 93 10.51 -16.05 14.20
C ASN A 93 11.60 -16.43 13.17
N ALA A 94 12.87 -16.30 13.55
CA ALA A 94 13.99 -16.56 12.65
C ALA A 94 14.03 -18.03 12.13
N GLN A 95 13.46 -18.99 12.87
CA GLN A 95 13.48 -20.42 12.51
C GLN A 95 12.39 -20.78 11.48
N ASN A 96 11.26 -20.08 11.52
CA ASN A 96 10.11 -20.36 10.64
C ASN A 96 9.75 -19.17 9.74
N ALA A 97 10.68 -18.23 9.54
CA ALA A 97 10.49 -17.11 8.62
C ALA A 97 10.07 -17.63 7.23
N GLY A 98 9.02 -17.03 6.66
CA GLY A 98 8.45 -17.45 5.37
C GLY A 98 7.34 -18.52 5.46
N ILE A 99 7.10 -19.14 6.62
CA ILE A 99 6.10 -20.20 6.75
C ILE A 99 4.69 -19.74 6.36
N GLU A 100 4.30 -18.51 6.73
CA GLU A 100 2.96 -17.99 6.45
C GLU A 100 2.77 -17.70 4.96
N THR A 101 3.78 -17.14 4.30
CA THR A 101 3.79 -16.92 2.86
C THR A 101 3.77 -18.24 2.09
N LEU A 102 4.61 -19.22 2.49
CA LEU A 102 4.62 -20.55 1.88
C LEU A 102 3.30 -21.29 2.07
N MET A 103 2.76 -21.27 3.29
CA MET A 103 1.48 -21.90 3.62
C MET A 103 0.33 -21.33 2.78
N LEU A 104 0.17 -20.01 2.74
CA LEU A 104 -0.91 -19.38 1.98
C LEU A 104 -0.75 -19.59 0.46
N SER A 105 0.47 -19.50 -0.06
CA SER A 105 0.74 -19.75 -1.48
C SER A 105 0.49 -21.23 -1.84
N ALA A 106 0.90 -22.18 -1.01
CA ALA A 106 0.64 -23.60 -1.23
C ALA A 106 -0.85 -23.93 -1.10
N ALA A 107 -1.59 -23.25 -0.21
CA ALA A 107 -3.04 -23.43 -0.08
C ALA A 107 -3.78 -23.07 -1.38
N THR A 108 -3.28 -22.11 -2.17
CA THR A 108 -3.91 -21.73 -3.45
C THR A 108 -3.63 -22.71 -4.60
N GLU A 109 -2.79 -23.72 -4.42
CA GLU A 109 -2.50 -24.71 -5.45
C GLU A 109 -3.57 -25.80 -5.52
N ALA A 110 -4.04 -26.33 -4.37
CA ALA A 110 -5.05 -27.36 -4.30
C ALA A 110 -5.74 -27.42 -2.93
N SER A 111 -6.98 -27.89 -2.90
CA SER A 111 -7.73 -28.16 -1.67
C SER A 111 -8.41 -29.53 -1.71
N ALA A 112 -8.96 -30.00 -0.60
CA ALA A 112 -9.59 -31.31 -0.50
C ALA A 112 -10.74 -31.51 -1.49
N GLY A 113 -11.55 -30.47 -1.73
CA GLY A 113 -12.66 -30.51 -2.71
C GLY A 113 -12.27 -30.17 -4.13
N PHE A 114 -11.09 -29.58 -4.33
CA PHE A 114 -10.62 -29.05 -5.63
C PHE A 114 -9.14 -29.41 -5.85
N PRO A 115 -8.84 -30.60 -6.38
CA PRO A 115 -7.50 -30.95 -6.82
C PRO A 115 -6.99 -29.96 -7.86
N ARG A 116 -5.67 -29.73 -7.94
CA ARG A 116 -4.97 -28.70 -8.70
C ARG A 116 -5.54 -28.48 -10.10
N GLU A 117 -5.60 -29.52 -10.93
CA GLU A 117 -6.03 -29.38 -12.34
C GLU A 117 -7.50 -28.95 -12.44
N ARG A 118 -8.36 -29.50 -11.60
CA ARG A 118 -9.76 -29.11 -11.55
C ARG A 118 -9.92 -27.67 -11.10
N MET A 119 -9.21 -27.28 -10.04
CA MET A 119 -9.27 -25.91 -9.51
C MET A 119 -8.81 -24.88 -10.56
N ARG A 120 -7.67 -25.13 -11.20
CA ARG A 120 -7.14 -24.25 -12.27
C ARG A 120 -8.12 -24.14 -13.43
N SER A 121 -8.68 -25.25 -13.90
CA SER A 121 -9.66 -25.27 -14.98
C SER A 121 -10.93 -24.49 -14.61
N GLU A 122 -11.48 -24.68 -13.42
CA GLU A 122 -12.69 -23.98 -12.97
C GLU A 122 -12.44 -22.47 -12.82
N LEU A 123 -11.36 -22.09 -12.14
CA LEU A 123 -10.99 -20.67 -11.94
C LEU A 123 -10.77 -19.96 -13.28
N SER A 124 -10.05 -20.60 -14.22
CA SER A 124 -9.79 -20.04 -15.55
C SER A 124 -11.08 -19.80 -16.34
N ARG A 125 -12.01 -20.77 -16.34
CA ARG A 125 -13.31 -20.63 -17.05
C ARG A 125 -14.19 -19.52 -16.48
N MET A 126 -14.10 -19.25 -15.19
CA MET A 126 -14.87 -18.22 -14.50
C MET A 126 -14.19 -16.86 -14.51
N GLY A 127 -12.93 -16.75 -14.95
CA GLY A 127 -12.12 -15.55 -14.79
C GLY A 127 -11.92 -15.18 -13.31
N THR A 128 -11.92 -16.18 -12.41
CA THR A 128 -11.75 -15.99 -10.97
C THR A 128 -10.28 -16.06 -10.59
N VAL A 129 -9.86 -15.17 -9.71
CA VAL A 129 -8.50 -15.16 -9.14
C VAL A 129 -8.59 -15.39 -7.64
N ILE A 130 -7.87 -16.40 -7.16
CA ILE A 130 -7.58 -16.61 -5.74
C ILE A 130 -6.08 -16.44 -5.57
N GLY A 131 -5.68 -15.55 -4.65
CA GLY A 131 -4.28 -15.24 -4.40
C GLY A 131 -3.99 -15.06 -2.93
N SER A 132 -2.72 -14.88 -2.60
CA SER A 132 -2.30 -14.60 -1.24
C SER A 132 -1.18 -13.56 -1.20
N SER A 133 -1.07 -12.86 -0.09
CA SER A 133 0.08 -12.00 0.21
C SER A 133 0.28 -11.91 1.71
N SER A 134 1.50 -11.60 2.12
CA SER A 134 1.89 -11.41 3.52
C SER A 134 2.72 -10.14 3.64
N ASN A 135 2.49 -9.38 4.71
CA ASN A 135 3.30 -8.22 5.06
C ASN A 135 3.61 -8.23 6.56
N ASN A 136 4.27 -7.19 7.05
CA ASN A 136 4.70 -7.14 8.44
C ASN A 136 3.55 -7.16 9.46
N ASP A 137 2.35 -6.74 9.08
CA ASP A 137 1.22 -6.54 10.00
C ASP A 137 0.13 -7.62 9.88
N TYR A 138 -0.04 -8.17 8.68
CA TYR A 138 -1.07 -9.18 8.39
C TYR A 138 -0.76 -9.95 7.12
N SER A 139 -1.45 -11.06 6.95
CA SER A 139 -1.50 -11.79 5.68
C SER A 139 -2.93 -11.84 5.16
N VAL A 140 -3.11 -12.12 3.87
CA VAL A 140 -4.42 -12.22 3.25
C VAL A 140 -4.49 -13.35 2.25
N LEU A 141 -5.59 -14.11 2.30
CA LEU A 141 -6.08 -14.93 1.20
C LEU A 141 -7.17 -14.11 0.49
N SER A 142 -7.02 -13.86 -0.79
CA SER A 142 -7.88 -12.96 -1.57
C SER A 142 -8.66 -13.69 -2.64
N LEU A 143 -9.85 -13.18 -2.95
CA LEU A 143 -10.72 -13.63 -4.02
C LEU A 143 -11.13 -12.42 -4.87
N ALA A 144 -11.00 -12.53 -6.19
CA ALA A 144 -11.62 -11.62 -7.15
C ALA A 144 -12.41 -12.46 -8.18
N ALA A 145 -13.70 -12.16 -8.31
CA ALA A 145 -14.61 -12.90 -9.17
C ALA A 145 -15.62 -11.96 -9.86
N THR A 146 -16.20 -12.39 -10.95
CA THR A 146 -17.41 -11.75 -11.47
C THR A 146 -18.60 -12.04 -10.55
N ARG A 147 -19.56 -11.13 -10.47
CA ARG A 147 -20.79 -11.33 -9.67
C ARG A 147 -21.53 -12.60 -10.08
N MET A 148 -21.56 -12.91 -11.36
CA MET A 148 -22.22 -14.09 -11.93
C MET A 148 -21.61 -15.41 -11.42
N HIS A 149 -20.29 -15.46 -11.20
CA HIS A 149 -19.58 -16.64 -10.76
C HIS A 149 -19.21 -16.64 -9.27
N PHE A 150 -19.70 -15.63 -8.52
CA PHE A 150 -19.29 -15.44 -7.12
C PHE A 150 -19.58 -16.66 -6.24
N ASP A 151 -20.76 -17.25 -6.31
CA ASP A 151 -21.15 -18.36 -5.44
C ASP A 151 -20.23 -19.59 -5.63
N ARG A 152 -19.88 -19.90 -6.88
CA ARG A 152 -18.94 -20.99 -7.17
C ARG A 152 -17.51 -20.65 -6.77
N SER A 153 -17.12 -19.40 -7.00
CA SER A 153 -15.81 -18.88 -6.61
C SER A 153 -15.65 -18.86 -5.08
N TRP A 154 -16.71 -18.51 -4.36
CA TRP A 154 -16.77 -18.56 -2.89
C TRP A 154 -16.60 -19.97 -2.35
N GLN A 155 -17.22 -20.97 -2.96
CA GLN A 155 -17.05 -22.39 -2.58
C GLN A 155 -15.58 -22.81 -2.70
N ILE A 156 -14.90 -22.46 -3.81
CA ILE A 156 -13.48 -22.78 -4.00
C ILE A 156 -12.63 -22.00 -2.99
N PHE A 157 -12.86 -20.71 -2.83
CA PHE A 157 -12.13 -19.86 -1.90
C PHE A 157 -12.21 -20.36 -0.46
N THR A 158 -13.40 -20.74 0.00
CA THR A 158 -13.58 -21.23 1.36
C THR A 158 -13.00 -22.63 1.54
N ASP A 159 -13.00 -23.48 0.51
CA ASP A 159 -12.36 -24.78 0.56
C ASP A 159 -10.82 -24.65 0.62
N VAL A 160 -10.24 -23.72 -0.15
CA VAL A 160 -8.83 -23.36 -0.06
C VAL A 160 -8.47 -22.84 1.34
N ALA A 161 -9.32 -22.00 1.92
CA ALA A 161 -9.10 -21.45 3.26
C ALA A 161 -9.22 -22.50 4.36
N LEU A 162 -10.17 -23.44 4.26
CA LEU A 162 -10.52 -24.37 5.32
C LEU A 162 -9.79 -25.72 5.21
N ARG A 163 -9.52 -26.18 3.99
CA ARG A 163 -9.06 -27.56 3.71
C ARG A 163 -7.97 -27.60 2.62
N PRO A 164 -6.89 -26.79 2.73
CA PRO A 164 -5.80 -26.86 1.77
C PRO A 164 -5.17 -28.25 1.78
N SER A 165 -4.76 -28.74 0.62
CA SER A 165 -4.23 -30.12 0.50
C SER A 165 -2.83 -30.27 1.05
N PHE A 166 -1.96 -29.29 0.85
CA PHE A 166 -0.55 -29.31 1.20
C PHE A 166 0.12 -30.64 0.81
N THR A 167 -0.06 -31.05 -0.47
CA THR A 167 0.65 -32.22 -0.98
C THR A 167 2.15 -31.94 -1.02
N LYS A 168 2.96 -32.99 -0.95
CA LYS A 168 4.42 -32.84 -1.01
C LYS A 168 4.87 -32.14 -2.31
N GLU A 169 4.21 -32.49 -3.41
CA GLU A 169 4.47 -31.95 -4.74
C GLU A 169 4.10 -30.47 -4.83
N ASP A 170 2.93 -30.07 -4.29
CA ASP A 170 2.48 -28.68 -4.31
C ASP A 170 3.37 -27.79 -3.45
N VAL A 171 3.73 -28.26 -2.25
CA VAL A 171 4.61 -27.55 -1.33
C VAL A 171 6.00 -27.37 -1.94
N ALA A 172 6.59 -28.45 -2.50
CA ALA A 172 7.91 -28.39 -3.13
C ALA A 172 7.94 -27.41 -4.32
N LEU A 173 6.90 -27.41 -5.16
CA LEU A 173 6.79 -26.49 -6.29
C LEU A 173 6.74 -25.02 -5.82
N VAL A 174 5.97 -24.73 -4.77
CA VAL A 174 5.86 -23.36 -4.24
C VAL A 174 7.16 -22.93 -3.55
N GLN A 175 7.80 -23.85 -2.79
CA GLN A 175 9.12 -23.61 -2.20
C GLN A 175 10.15 -23.21 -3.25
N GLU A 176 10.26 -23.99 -4.33
CA GLU A 176 11.19 -23.70 -5.42
C GLU A 176 10.94 -22.31 -6.02
N ARG A 177 9.68 -21.98 -6.33
CA ARG A 177 9.32 -20.65 -6.86
C ARG A 177 9.71 -19.51 -5.91
N LEU A 178 9.44 -19.66 -4.61
CA LEU A 178 9.78 -18.63 -3.61
C LEU A 178 11.30 -18.50 -3.44
N ILE A 179 12.04 -19.62 -3.40
CA ILE A 179 13.50 -19.61 -3.28
C ILE A 179 14.16 -18.94 -4.51
N VAL A 180 13.68 -19.26 -5.72
CA VAL A 180 14.17 -18.61 -6.96
C VAL A 180 13.92 -17.10 -6.90
N SER A 181 12.70 -16.69 -6.54
CA SER A 181 12.37 -15.25 -6.40
C SER A 181 13.29 -14.55 -5.40
N LEU A 182 13.59 -15.17 -4.24
CA LEU A 182 14.46 -14.60 -3.23
C LEU A 182 15.94 -14.52 -3.67
N SER A 183 16.37 -15.40 -4.58
CA SER A 183 17.72 -15.38 -5.16
C SER A 183 17.85 -14.26 -6.19
N ASP A 184 16.87 -14.11 -7.06
CA ASP A 184 16.80 -13.01 -8.04
C ASP A 184 16.79 -11.64 -7.36
N ASP A 185 16.15 -11.54 -6.20
CA ASP A 185 16.14 -10.32 -5.36
C ASP A 185 17.55 -9.84 -4.97
N THR A 186 18.51 -10.76 -4.81
CA THR A 186 19.89 -10.39 -4.42
C THR A 186 20.62 -9.71 -5.57
N ASP A 187 20.27 -10.02 -6.81
CA ASP A 187 20.87 -9.44 -8.00
C ASP A 187 20.30 -8.05 -8.33
N ASN A 188 19.10 -7.77 -7.87
CA ASN A 188 18.48 -6.45 -7.99
C ASN A 188 19.00 -5.51 -6.88
N PRO A 189 19.75 -4.43 -7.20
CA PRO A 189 20.32 -3.55 -6.20
C PRO A 189 19.28 -2.86 -5.30
N ASP A 190 18.09 -2.51 -5.82
CA ASP A 190 17.05 -1.84 -5.05
C ASP A 190 16.44 -2.78 -4.01
N VAL A 191 16.14 -4.02 -4.40
CA VAL A 191 15.59 -5.03 -3.49
C VAL A 191 16.62 -5.41 -2.43
N TYR A 192 17.88 -5.54 -2.84
CA TYR A 192 18.97 -5.84 -1.89
C TYR A 192 19.20 -4.69 -0.91
N LEU A 193 19.18 -3.44 -1.37
CA LEU A 193 19.24 -2.25 -0.52
C LEU A 193 18.12 -2.26 0.53
N GLN A 194 16.90 -2.60 0.12
CA GLN A 194 15.76 -2.70 1.05
C GLN A 194 15.99 -3.77 2.12
N LYS A 195 16.51 -4.94 1.75
CA LYS A 195 16.86 -6.01 2.71
C LYS A 195 17.94 -5.56 3.71
N LEU A 196 18.95 -4.84 3.24
CA LEU A 196 19.99 -4.25 4.11
C LEU A 196 19.38 -3.21 5.06
N GLN A 197 18.50 -2.37 4.55
CA GLN A 197 17.82 -1.35 5.35
C GLN A 197 16.97 -1.98 6.46
N ASP A 198 16.19 -3.01 6.13
CA ASP A 198 15.32 -3.69 7.10
C ASP A 198 16.14 -4.34 8.23
N LYS A 199 17.31 -4.91 7.92
CA LYS A 199 18.23 -5.47 8.94
C LYS A 199 18.70 -4.44 9.96
N ILE A 200 18.85 -3.17 9.57
CA ILE A 200 19.32 -2.10 10.45
C ILE A 200 18.15 -1.43 11.16
N ALA A 201 17.07 -1.16 10.43
CA ALA A 201 15.94 -0.44 10.98
C ALA A 201 15.17 -1.25 12.03
N TYR A 202 15.10 -2.57 11.86
CA TYR A 202 14.25 -3.45 12.68
C TYR A 202 15.01 -4.32 13.67
N VAL A 203 16.23 -3.95 14.04
CA VAL A 203 16.98 -4.68 15.09
C VAL A 203 16.17 -4.73 16.39
N GLY A 204 15.93 -5.95 16.89
CA GLY A 204 15.14 -6.18 18.11
C GLY A 204 13.63 -6.00 17.95
N HIS A 205 13.15 -5.76 16.74
CA HIS A 205 11.74 -5.57 16.43
C HIS A 205 11.18 -6.80 15.66
N PRO A 206 9.89 -7.18 15.83
CA PRO A 206 9.30 -8.32 15.10
C PRO A 206 9.44 -8.22 13.58
N TYR A 207 9.45 -7.03 13.00
CA TYR A 207 9.62 -6.82 11.54
C TYR A 207 10.98 -7.25 10.98
N LEU A 208 11.94 -7.56 11.85
CA LEU A 208 13.19 -8.20 11.42
C LEU A 208 12.95 -9.61 10.85
N ASN A 209 11.88 -10.29 11.29
CA ASN A 209 11.51 -11.59 10.76
C ASN A 209 10.82 -11.40 9.40
N SER A 210 11.52 -11.77 8.32
CA SER A 210 11.00 -11.64 6.96
C SER A 210 9.78 -12.53 6.75
N THR A 211 8.66 -11.96 6.34
CA THR A 211 7.47 -12.72 5.95
C THR A 211 7.70 -13.57 4.69
N SER A 212 8.64 -13.15 3.83
CA SER A 212 9.07 -13.93 2.65
C SER A 212 10.03 -15.06 2.99
N GLY A 213 10.63 -15.04 4.20
CA GLY A 213 11.64 -16.03 4.62
C GLY A 213 13.01 -15.83 3.99
N THR A 214 13.82 -16.88 4.07
CA THR A 214 15.10 -17.01 3.35
C THR A 214 15.13 -18.37 2.63
N PRO A 215 16.02 -18.56 1.63
CA PRO A 215 16.18 -19.87 1.00
C PRO A 215 16.38 -20.99 2.02
N GLU A 216 17.16 -20.74 3.08
CA GLU A 216 17.49 -21.73 4.11
C GLU A 216 16.29 -22.04 5.02
N THR A 217 15.46 -21.05 5.36
CA THR A 217 14.26 -21.30 6.19
C THR A 217 13.20 -21.99 5.38
N LEU A 218 12.93 -21.54 4.15
CA LEU A 218 11.94 -22.14 3.26
C LEU A 218 12.26 -23.62 2.96
N ALA A 219 13.53 -23.95 2.65
CA ALA A 219 13.94 -25.30 2.31
C ALA A 219 13.73 -26.34 3.46
N LYS A 220 13.60 -25.89 4.70
CA LYS A 220 13.40 -26.75 5.87
C LYS A 220 11.94 -27.02 6.18
N LEU A 221 11.02 -26.23 5.64
CA LEU A 221 9.60 -26.35 5.95
C LEU A 221 8.96 -27.54 5.22
N ALA A 222 8.33 -28.43 5.97
CA ALA A 222 7.63 -29.61 5.44
C ALA A 222 6.10 -29.38 5.37
N PRO A 223 5.36 -30.19 4.60
CA PRO A 223 3.91 -30.12 4.55
C PRO A 223 3.23 -30.19 5.93
N ASP A 224 3.78 -30.97 6.86
CA ASP A 224 3.22 -31.10 8.22
C ASP A 224 3.40 -29.83 9.05
N ASP A 225 4.50 -29.08 8.84
CA ASP A 225 4.70 -27.78 9.46
C ASP A 225 3.63 -26.79 8.99
N LEU A 226 3.31 -26.82 7.67
CA LEU A 226 2.27 -25.95 7.11
C LEU A 226 0.87 -26.33 7.63
N ARG A 227 0.57 -27.62 7.78
CA ARG A 227 -0.70 -28.07 8.36
C ARG A 227 -0.85 -27.63 9.82
N ALA A 228 0.21 -27.82 10.62
CA ALA A 228 0.22 -27.39 12.02
C ALA A 228 0.07 -25.87 12.14
N TYR A 229 0.79 -25.10 11.30
CA TYR A 229 0.73 -23.66 11.27
C TYR A 229 -0.64 -23.14 10.82
N HIS A 230 -1.23 -23.73 9.77
CA HIS A 230 -2.57 -23.44 9.30
C HIS A 230 -3.61 -23.65 10.42
N THR A 231 -3.58 -24.80 11.11
CA THR A 231 -4.49 -25.09 12.22
C THR A 231 -4.37 -24.06 13.35
N LYS A 232 -3.15 -23.59 13.64
CA LYS A 232 -2.89 -22.57 14.66
C LYS A 232 -3.48 -21.20 14.26
N LEU A 233 -3.43 -20.83 12.98
CA LEU A 233 -3.89 -19.52 12.51
C LEU A 233 -5.38 -19.47 12.21
N MET A 234 -5.99 -20.55 11.75
CA MET A 234 -7.38 -20.56 11.29
C MET A 234 -8.37 -20.62 12.46
N GLN A 235 -8.40 -19.53 13.22
CA GLN A 235 -9.31 -19.27 14.34
C GLN A 235 -10.05 -17.96 14.09
N THR A 236 -11.37 -17.94 14.24
CA THR A 236 -12.18 -16.76 13.89
C THR A 236 -11.79 -15.49 14.67
N SER A 237 -11.31 -15.64 15.92
CA SER A 237 -10.79 -14.50 16.71
C SER A 237 -9.55 -13.83 16.08
N ARG A 238 -8.81 -14.54 15.24
CA ARG A 238 -7.61 -14.01 14.54
C ARG A 238 -7.92 -13.41 13.17
N LEU A 239 -9.09 -13.74 12.62
CA LEU A 239 -9.44 -13.43 11.25
C LEU A 239 -10.28 -12.14 11.15
N LEU A 240 -10.19 -11.51 9.99
CA LEU A 240 -11.07 -10.45 9.51
C LEU A 240 -11.49 -10.81 8.09
N LEU A 241 -12.78 -10.81 7.82
CA LEU A 241 -13.29 -10.96 6.45
C LEU A 241 -13.78 -9.60 5.94
N VAL A 242 -13.29 -9.19 4.78
CA VAL A 242 -13.79 -8.00 4.09
C VAL A 242 -14.29 -8.40 2.71
N ILE A 243 -15.51 -7.97 2.37
CA ILE A 243 -16.14 -8.25 1.07
C ILE A 243 -16.64 -6.94 0.47
N VAL A 244 -16.36 -6.71 -0.81
CA VAL A 244 -16.81 -5.54 -1.56
C VAL A 244 -17.43 -5.98 -2.88
N GLY A 245 -18.66 -5.54 -3.15
CA GLY A 245 -19.39 -5.86 -4.38
C GLY A 245 -20.89 -5.62 -4.24
N ASP A 246 -21.65 -5.92 -5.30
CA ASP A 246 -23.12 -5.85 -5.24
C ASP A 246 -23.70 -7.16 -4.70
N LEU A 247 -23.68 -7.28 -3.39
CA LEU A 247 -24.18 -8.42 -2.63
C LEU A 247 -25.17 -7.95 -1.57
N ASN A 248 -26.03 -8.88 -1.12
CA ASN A 248 -26.99 -8.65 -0.05
C ASN A 248 -26.40 -9.07 1.30
N PRO A 249 -26.35 -8.19 2.34
CA PRO A 249 -25.76 -8.53 3.64
C PRO A 249 -26.34 -9.78 4.32
N PRO A 250 -27.66 -10.05 4.36
CA PRO A 250 -28.23 -11.30 4.90
C PRO A 250 -27.71 -12.54 4.17
N GLU A 251 -27.59 -12.52 2.82
CA GLU A 251 -27.08 -13.64 2.04
C GLU A 251 -25.61 -13.91 2.36
N VAL A 252 -24.79 -12.84 2.43
CA VAL A 252 -23.38 -12.95 2.82
C VAL A 252 -23.23 -13.53 4.22
N ARG A 253 -24.08 -13.11 5.18
CA ARG A 253 -24.08 -13.69 6.53
C ARG A 253 -24.31 -15.19 6.48
N THR A 254 -25.31 -15.66 5.74
CA THR A 254 -25.60 -17.11 5.58
C THR A 254 -24.44 -17.87 4.94
N LEU A 255 -23.79 -17.27 3.92
CA LEU A 255 -22.60 -17.84 3.30
C LEU A 255 -21.45 -17.99 4.29
N VAL A 256 -21.20 -17.00 5.12
CA VAL A 256 -20.15 -17.02 6.15
C VAL A 256 -20.48 -18.03 7.24
N GLU A 257 -21.73 -18.06 7.75
CA GLU A 257 -22.18 -19.03 8.76
C GLU A 257 -22.04 -20.48 8.30
N SER A 258 -22.34 -20.75 7.04
CA SER A 258 -22.25 -22.10 6.45
C SER A 258 -20.82 -22.55 6.13
N SER A 259 -19.85 -21.62 6.10
CA SER A 259 -18.44 -21.87 5.73
C SER A 259 -17.46 -21.45 6.84
N LEU A 260 -16.88 -20.26 6.75
CA LEU A 260 -15.82 -19.77 7.66
C LEU A 260 -16.28 -19.68 9.13
N GLY A 261 -17.57 -19.49 9.37
CA GLY A 261 -18.16 -19.48 10.72
C GLY A 261 -18.08 -20.83 11.45
N LYS A 262 -17.74 -21.92 10.76
CA LYS A 262 -17.51 -23.24 11.35
C LYS A 262 -16.11 -23.41 11.94
N LEU A 263 -15.19 -22.49 11.68
CA LEU A 263 -13.88 -22.50 12.30
C LEU A 263 -13.97 -22.39 13.83
N PRO A 264 -13.00 -22.94 14.58
CA PRO A 264 -12.93 -22.71 16.02
C PRO A 264 -12.78 -21.22 16.32
N ARG A 265 -13.44 -20.73 17.38
CA ARG A 265 -13.34 -19.31 17.76
C ARG A 265 -11.92 -18.96 18.16
N GLY A 266 -11.27 -19.79 18.96
CA GLY A 266 -9.96 -19.53 19.49
C GLY A 266 -9.95 -18.43 20.57
N THR A 267 -8.75 -18.08 21.01
CA THR A 267 -8.51 -17.10 22.10
C THR A 267 -7.52 -16.01 21.70
N TYR A 268 -7.26 -15.84 20.41
CA TYR A 268 -6.30 -14.83 19.94
C TYR A 268 -6.75 -13.42 20.34
N LYS A 269 -5.79 -12.67 20.85
CA LYS A 269 -5.93 -11.24 21.11
C LYS A 269 -4.82 -10.51 20.34
N PRO A 270 -5.14 -9.42 19.60
CA PRO A 270 -4.13 -8.63 18.94
C PRO A 270 -3.10 -8.07 19.96
N GLU A 271 -1.83 -8.27 19.68
CA GLU A 271 -0.75 -7.64 20.42
C GLU A 271 -0.41 -6.29 19.80
N THR A 272 -0.07 -5.32 20.65
CA THR A 272 0.39 -4.02 20.16
C THR A 272 1.79 -4.16 19.58
N VAL A 273 1.97 -3.80 18.32
CA VAL A 273 3.29 -3.76 17.69
C VAL A 273 4.10 -2.63 18.33
N PRO A 274 5.31 -2.90 18.87
CA PRO A 274 6.17 -1.87 19.44
C PRO A 274 6.48 -0.78 18.41
N GLN A 275 6.52 0.48 18.83
CA GLN A 275 6.92 1.56 17.93
C GLN A 275 8.43 1.62 17.80
N LEU A 276 8.92 1.97 16.62
CA LEU A 276 10.36 2.13 16.38
C LEU A 276 10.87 3.41 17.05
N ALA A 277 12.08 3.34 17.59
CA ALA A 277 12.82 4.48 18.12
C ALA A 277 14.23 4.50 17.52
N PHE A 278 14.59 5.62 16.91
CA PHE A 278 15.94 5.85 16.39
C PHE A 278 16.59 6.95 17.21
N ASP A 279 17.60 6.58 18.02
CA ASP A 279 18.23 7.49 18.97
C ASP A 279 19.26 8.44 18.33
N LYS A 280 19.84 8.01 17.19
CA LYS A 280 20.83 8.80 16.44
C LYS A 280 20.83 8.43 14.96
N SER A 281 21.34 9.35 14.13
CA SER A 281 21.64 9.07 12.74
C SER A 281 22.78 8.06 12.61
N SER A 282 22.74 7.22 11.59
CA SER A 282 23.78 6.24 11.27
C SER A 282 23.85 5.99 9.78
N VAL A 283 24.99 5.49 9.31
CA VAL A 283 25.15 4.98 7.94
C VAL A 283 25.85 3.64 7.98
N ASP A 284 25.28 2.68 7.26
CA ASP A 284 25.86 1.38 6.97
C ASP A 284 26.18 1.27 5.48
N ILE A 285 27.39 0.84 5.15
CA ILE A 285 27.90 0.84 3.79
C ILE A 285 28.26 -0.58 3.38
N THR A 286 27.55 -1.11 2.40
CA THR A 286 27.85 -2.40 1.78
C THR A 286 28.56 -2.17 0.45
N ALA A 287 29.81 -2.67 0.37
CA ALA A 287 30.61 -2.55 -0.85
C ALA A 287 30.04 -3.42 -1.97
N ARG A 288 29.77 -2.81 -3.12
CA ARG A 288 29.38 -3.50 -4.36
C ARG A 288 29.84 -2.68 -5.57
N GLU A 289 30.39 -3.35 -6.57
CA GLU A 289 30.73 -2.69 -7.83
C GLU A 289 29.47 -2.41 -8.64
N LEU A 290 29.06 -1.15 -8.64
CA LEU A 290 27.88 -0.66 -9.33
C LEU A 290 28.21 0.65 -10.06
N PRO A 291 27.52 0.97 -11.15
CA PRO A 291 27.72 2.24 -11.90
C PRO A 291 27.39 3.49 -11.06
N THR A 292 26.60 3.33 -10.02
CA THR A 292 26.12 4.39 -9.12
C THR A 292 25.93 3.83 -7.71
N ASN A 293 25.89 4.69 -6.69
CA ASN A 293 25.52 4.28 -5.34
C ASN A 293 23.99 4.25 -5.20
N TYR A 294 23.47 3.24 -4.55
CA TYR A 294 22.07 3.11 -4.13
C TYR A 294 21.99 3.45 -2.66
N ILE A 295 21.16 4.41 -2.33
CA ILE A 295 21.12 5.01 -0.99
C ILE A 295 19.68 5.07 -0.51
N GLN A 296 19.44 4.57 0.71
CA GLN A 296 18.17 4.73 1.39
C GLN A 296 18.40 5.14 2.84
N GLY A 297 17.59 6.10 3.32
CA GLY A 297 17.60 6.51 4.71
C GLY A 297 16.19 6.39 5.29
N LEU A 298 16.03 5.81 6.48
CA LEU A 298 14.75 5.74 7.19
C LEU A 298 14.76 6.61 8.43
N PHE A 299 13.65 7.28 8.67
CA PHE A 299 13.28 7.94 9.93
C PHE A 299 11.97 7.34 10.46
N THR A 300 11.72 7.47 11.76
CA THR A 300 10.47 7.00 12.36
C THR A 300 9.31 7.87 11.89
N ALA A 301 8.12 7.28 11.79
CA ALA A 301 6.91 7.98 11.39
C ALA A 301 5.72 7.60 12.30
N PRO A 302 4.68 8.44 12.37
CA PRO A 302 3.51 8.14 13.18
C PRO A 302 2.79 6.89 12.66
N PRO A 303 2.29 6.01 13.55
CA PRO A 303 1.43 4.89 13.14
C PRO A 303 0.11 5.41 12.57
N LEU A 304 -0.58 4.56 11.84
CA LEU A 304 -1.86 4.90 11.20
C LEU A 304 -2.96 5.30 12.20
N THR A 305 -2.82 4.89 13.47
CA THR A 305 -3.71 5.28 14.58
C THR A 305 -3.48 6.69 15.12
N SER A 306 -2.33 7.31 14.82
CA SER A 306 -1.98 8.64 15.30
C SER A 306 -2.60 9.74 14.46
N PRO A 307 -3.11 10.84 15.05
CA PRO A 307 -3.54 12.01 14.29
C PRO A 307 -2.40 12.68 13.52
N ASP A 308 -1.15 12.47 13.91
CA ASP A 308 0.04 12.98 13.21
C ASP A 308 0.23 12.35 11.82
N ILE A 309 -0.47 11.25 11.51
CA ILE A 309 -0.34 10.58 10.20
C ILE A 309 -0.79 11.48 9.04
N TYR A 310 -1.83 12.30 9.25
CA TYR A 310 -2.37 13.17 8.20
C TYR A 310 -1.37 14.28 7.80
N PRO A 311 -0.87 15.11 8.72
CA PRO A 311 0.17 16.08 8.38
C PRO A 311 1.47 15.42 7.92
N MET A 312 1.82 14.23 8.44
CA MET A 312 3.01 13.51 7.99
C MET A 312 2.90 13.04 6.53
N ARG A 313 1.72 12.66 6.06
CA ARG A 313 1.48 12.34 4.65
C ARG A 313 1.70 13.57 3.75
N VAL A 314 1.18 14.73 4.15
CA VAL A 314 1.38 15.98 3.41
C VAL A 314 2.85 16.37 3.43
N ALA A 315 3.51 16.33 4.60
CA ALA A 315 4.93 16.64 4.74
C ALA A 315 5.83 15.73 3.86
N SER A 316 5.53 14.42 3.81
CA SER A 316 6.29 13.48 2.99
C SER A 316 6.08 13.71 1.49
N SER A 317 4.88 14.11 1.06
CA SER A 317 4.62 14.47 -0.34
C SER A 317 5.35 15.75 -0.74
N LEU A 318 5.30 16.76 0.11
CA LEU A 318 6.06 18.00 -0.09
C LEU A 318 7.58 17.75 -0.14
N LEU A 319 8.08 16.89 0.74
CA LEU A 319 9.49 16.51 0.75
C LEU A 319 9.87 15.81 -0.56
N ARG A 320 9.05 14.89 -1.04
CA ARG A 320 9.27 14.20 -2.32
C ARG A 320 9.38 15.18 -3.48
N ASP A 321 8.44 16.09 -3.59
CA ASP A 321 8.42 17.07 -4.68
C ASP A 321 9.63 18.00 -4.62
N ARG A 322 10.03 18.47 -3.44
CA ARG A 322 11.23 19.29 -3.23
C ARG A 322 12.52 18.54 -3.52
N VAL A 323 12.63 17.30 -3.06
CA VAL A 323 13.79 16.43 -3.33
C VAL A 323 13.91 16.16 -4.83
N PHE A 324 12.80 15.88 -5.51
CA PHE A 324 12.79 15.69 -6.95
C PHE A 324 13.26 16.95 -7.68
N GLU A 325 12.73 18.12 -7.31
CA GLU A 325 13.11 19.42 -7.89
C GLU A 325 14.60 19.72 -7.69
N GLU A 326 15.12 19.56 -6.46
CA GLU A 326 16.50 19.92 -6.13
C GLU A 326 17.54 18.96 -6.72
N VAL A 327 17.29 17.65 -6.65
CA VAL A 327 18.28 16.64 -7.03
C VAL A 327 18.20 16.34 -8.51
N ARG A 328 16.98 16.22 -9.07
CA ARG A 328 16.79 15.85 -10.47
C ARG A 328 16.68 17.06 -11.40
N VAL A 329 15.72 17.95 -11.15
CA VAL A 329 15.40 19.02 -12.11
C VAL A 329 16.51 20.05 -12.16
N LYS A 330 16.94 20.58 -11.01
CA LYS A 330 17.94 21.65 -10.97
C LYS A 330 19.37 21.17 -11.20
N ARG A 331 19.72 19.94 -10.77
CA ARG A 331 21.13 19.47 -10.76
C ARG A 331 21.40 18.20 -11.53
N ASN A 332 20.37 17.50 -11.96
CA ASN A 332 20.48 16.25 -12.73
C ASN A 332 21.44 15.21 -12.10
N LEU A 333 21.42 15.09 -10.76
CA LEU A 333 22.28 14.18 -10.00
C LEU A 333 21.75 12.76 -9.96
N SER A 334 20.44 12.59 -10.05
CA SER A 334 19.74 11.31 -10.01
C SER A 334 18.54 11.30 -10.95
N TYR A 335 18.21 10.14 -11.50
CA TYR A 335 17.00 9.98 -12.31
C TYR A 335 15.72 9.89 -11.45
N ALA A 336 15.80 9.23 -10.30
CA ALA A 336 14.64 8.93 -9.46
C ALA A 336 14.93 9.14 -7.97
N PRO A 337 15.24 10.39 -7.54
CA PRO A 337 15.27 10.69 -6.11
C PRO A 337 13.83 10.66 -5.58
N ASP A 338 13.65 10.12 -4.37
CA ASP A 338 12.33 9.97 -3.76
C ASP A 338 12.34 10.24 -2.26
N ALA A 339 11.19 10.67 -1.74
CA ALA A 339 10.87 10.65 -0.33
C ALA A 339 9.52 9.97 -0.13
N PHE A 340 9.43 9.05 0.81
CA PHE A 340 8.28 8.18 0.97
C PHE A 340 7.83 8.05 2.42
N LEU A 341 6.58 7.66 2.60
CA LEU A 341 5.99 7.26 3.87
C LEU A 341 5.37 5.88 3.72
N ARG A 342 5.79 4.91 4.54
CA ARG A 342 5.16 3.59 4.58
C ARG A 342 3.83 3.66 5.34
N THR A 343 3.06 2.59 5.24
CA THR A 343 1.81 2.43 5.98
C THR A 343 1.87 1.10 6.73
N GLN A 344 2.37 1.15 7.96
CA GLN A 344 2.62 0.01 8.83
C GLN A 344 2.20 0.36 10.27
N ALA A 345 1.99 -0.64 11.13
CA ALA A 345 1.70 -0.42 12.54
C ALA A 345 2.89 0.23 13.27
N ALA A 346 4.12 -0.23 13.02
CA ALA A 346 5.35 0.48 13.38
C ALA A 346 5.90 1.19 12.13
N ASN A 347 5.50 2.44 11.95
CA ASN A 347 5.66 3.14 10.69
C ASN A 347 6.99 3.86 10.54
N VAL A 348 7.45 3.97 9.31
CA VAL A 348 8.65 4.71 8.90
C VAL A 348 8.37 5.55 7.66
N GLY A 349 9.08 6.65 7.54
CA GLY A 349 9.27 7.38 6.30
C GLY A 349 10.73 7.32 5.89
N GLY A 350 11.05 7.78 4.69
CA GLY A 350 12.44 7.71 4.25
C GLY A 350 12.74 8.54 3.02
N LEU A 351 14.02 8.50 2.68
CA LEU A 351 14.62 9.06 1.49
C LEU A 351 15.24 7.95 0.66
N TYR A 352 15.20 8.10 -0.66
CA TYR A 352 15.84 7.19 -1.59
C TYR A 352 16.51 7.97 -2.73
N VAL A 353 17.71 7.56 -3.13
CA VAL A 353 18.39 8.13 -4.30
C VAL A 353 19.42 7.15 -4.87
N THR A 354 19.54 7.12 -6.20
CA THR A 354 20.68 6.54 -6.89
C THR A 354 21.55 7.65 -7.45
N ALA A 355 22.80 7.76 -7.00
CA ALA A 355 23.67 8.86 -7.43
C ALA A 355 25.14 8.46 -7.47
N LYS A 356 25.90 9.03 -8.44
CA LYS A 356 27.36 8.94 -8.46
C LYS A 356 27.96 9.77 -7.33
N ASP A 357 27.48 10.99 -7.14
CA ASP A 357 27.83 11.85 -6.00
C ASP A 357 26.82 11.64 -4.85
N ALA A 358 27.13 10.66 -4.03
CA ALA A 358 26.34 10.28 -2.85
C ALA A 358 26.22 11.44 -1.85
N ASN A 359 27.34 12.12 -1.59
CA ASN A 359 27.44 13.15 -0.56
C ASN A 359 26.63 14.39 -0.90
N LEU A 360 26.77 14.90 -2.12
CA LEU A 360 26.00 16.05 -2.56
C LEU A 360 24.49 15.75 -2.58
N SER A 361 24.11 14.57 -3.13
CA SER A 361 22.69 14.19 -3.24
C SER A 361 22.04 14.09 -1.86
N VAL A 362 22.66 13.40 -0.91
CA VAL A 362 22.12 13.26 0.45
C VAL A 362 22.10 14.60 1.19
N ARG A 363 23.12 15.43 1.04
CA ARG A 363 23.14 16.78 1.64
C ARG A 363 21.96 17.63 1.17
N LEU A 364 21.64 17.60 -0.13
CA LEU A 364 20.50 18.31 -0.69
C LEU A 364 19.17 17.78 -0.14
N MET A 365 19.01 16.46 -0.04
CA MET A 365 17.81 15.86 0.52
C MET A 365 17.62 16.19 2.00
N LEU A 366 18.72 16.20 2.79
CA LEU A 366 18.69 16.60 4.19
C LEU A 366 18.37 18.09 4.34
N SER A 367 18.87 18.96 3.44
CA SER A 367 18.53 20.38 3.45
C SER A 367 17.04 20.63 3.23
N GLU A 368 16.37 19.80 2.41
CA GLU A 368 14.91 19.93 2.22
C GLU A 368 14.12 19.46 3.45
N ILE A 369 14.61 18.47 4.20
CA ILE A 369 14.05 18.14 5.51
C ILE A 369 14.20 19.33 6.48
N GLN A 370 15.41 19.91 6.55
CA GLN A 370 15.67 21.07 7.41
C GLN A 370 14.76 22.26 7.08
N ARG A 371 14.52 22.51 5.80
CA ARG A 371 13.59 23.56 5.36
C ARG A 371 12.15 23.28 5.82
N LEU A 372 11.67 22.03 5.76
CA LEU A 372 10.35 21.67 6.30
C LEU A 372 10.26 21.85 7.81
N GLN A 373 11.39 21.71 8.53
CA GLN A 373 11.46 21.87 9.98
C GLN A 373 11.56 23.35 10.43
N SER A 374 12.17 24.21 9.61
CA SER A 374 12.49 25.61 9.99
C SER A 374 11.64 26.66 9.29
N GLU A 375 11.16 26.37 8.07
CA GLU A 375 10.42 27.33 7.25
C GLU A 375 8.93 26.95 7.17
N PRO A 376 8.01 27.90 7.29
CA PRO A 376 6.59 27.62 7.08
C PRO A 376 6.31 27.27 5.63
N VAL A 377 5.50 26.24 5.42
CA VAL A 377 4.99 25.86 4.09
C VAL A 377 3.85 26.79 3.70
N SER A 378 3.75 27.18 2.43
CA SER A 378 2.63 28.01 1.97
C SER A 378 1.32 27.22 1.98
N ALA A 379 0.20 27.89 2.26
CA ALA A 379 -1.13 27.26 2.16
C ALA A 379 -1.44 26.78 0.72
N GLY A 380 -0.88 27.45 -0.29
CA GLY A 380 -1.01 27.06 -1.69
C GLY A 380 -0.35 25.71 -1.99
N ASP A 381 0.87 25.47 -1.46
CA ASP A 381 1.57 24.19 -1.64
C ASP A 381 0.82 23.05 -0.95
N ILE A 382 0.29 23.28 0.25
CA ILE A 382 -0.54 22.29 0.95
C ILE A 382 -1.77 21.95 0.13
N HIS A 383 -2.48 22.95 -0.37
CA HIS A 383 -3.67 22.76 -1.18
C HIS A 383 -3.38 21.96 -2.46
N ALA A 384 -2.26 22.24 -3.13
CA ALA A 384 -1.85 21.51 -4.33
C ALA A 384 -1.57 20.03 -4.03
N VAL A 385 -0.83 19.73 -2.96
CA VAL A 385 -0.56 18.35 -2.52
C VAL A 385 -1.85 17.63 -2.13
N VAL A 386 -2.75 18.29 -1.38
CA VAL A 386 -4.03 17.68 -0.98
C VAL A 386 -4.91 17.40 -2.20
N ALA A 387 -4.97 18.30 -3.19
CA ALA A 387 -5.72 18.09 -4.43
C ALA A 387 -5.18 16.90 -5.23
N GLN A 388 -3.85 16.75 -5.34
CA GLN A 388 -3.22 15.59 -5.97
C GLN A 388 -3.52 14.30 -5.19
N TYR A 389 -3.50 14.36 -3.87
CA TYR A 389 -3.84 13.23 -3.00
C TYR A 389 -5.28 12.77 -3.20
N LEU A 390 -6.23 13.70 -3.30
CA LEU A 390 -7.63 13.39 -3.59
C LEU A 390 -7.79 12.62 -4.90
N THR A 391 -7.14 13.09 -5.96
CA THR A 391 -7.18 12.43 -7.27
C THR A 391 -6.63 11.01 -7.19
N THR A 392 -5.44 10.83 -6.59
CA THR A 392 -4.81 9.53 -6.42
C THR A 392 -5.66 8.60 -5.53
N TYR A 393 -6.27 9.14 -4.47
CA TYR A 393 -7.16 8.38 -3.59
C TYR A 393 -8.35 7.83 -4.36
N TYR A 394 -9.08 8.68 -5.11
CA TYR A 394 -10.24 8.22 -5.86
C TYR A 394 -9.88 7.19 -6.94
N LEU A 395 -8.78 7.40 -7.67
CA LEU A 395 -8.27 6.40 -8.61
C LEU A 395 -7.94 5.07 -7.91
N GLY A 396 -7.32 5.13 -6.72
CA GLY A 396 -7.03 3.95 -5.90
C GLY A 396 -8.30 3.21 -5.43
N GLN A 397 -9.45 3.87 -5.37
CA GLN A 397 -10.74 3.29 -4.96
C GLN A 397 -11.57 2.69 -6.11
N GLU A 398 -11.05 2.64 -7.34
CA GLU A 398 -11.83 2.16 -8.49
C GLU A 398 -12.18 0.68 -8.40
N THR A 399 -11.31 -0.15 -7.83
CA THR A 399 -11.53 -1.60 -7.75
C THR A 399 -12.12 -2.04 -6.41
N ASN A 400 -12.92 -3.11 -6.44
CA ASN A 400 -13.44 -3.73 -5.22
C ASN A 400 -12.31 -4.27 -4.32
N ALA A 401 -11.25 -4.80 -4.92
CA ALA A 401 -10.09 -5.32 -4.19
C ALA A 401 -9.35 -4.21 -3.43
N ALA A 402 -9.14 -3.04 -4.05
CA ALA A 402 -8.51 -1.88 -3.40
C ALA A 402 -9.35 -1.38 -2.22
N GLN A 403 -10.66 -1.28 -2.38
CA GLN A 403 -11.57 -0.87 -1.29
C GLN A 403 -11.59 -1.90 -0.15
N ALA A 404 -11.55 -3.21 -0.46
CA ALA A 404 -11.45 -4.25 0.55
C ALA A 404 -10.12 -4.16 1.33
N GLY A 405 -9.02 -3.95 0.62
CA GLY A 405 -7.70 -3.79 1.23
C GLY A 405 -7.61 -2.58 2.14
N GLU A 406 -8.15 -1.43 1.74
CA GLU A 406 -8.17 -0.22 2.56
C GLU A 406 -8.99 -0.41 3.84
N LEU A 407 -10.22 -0.91 3.74
CA LEU A 407 -11.06 -1.19 4.91
C LEU A 407 -10.35 -2.13 5.89
N ALA A 408 -9.71 -3.19 5.36
CA ALA A 408 -8.95 -4.14 6.17
C ALA A 408 -7.74 -3.49 6.83
N GLN A 409 -6.95 -2.70 6.11
CA GLN A 409 -5.77 -2.03 6.65
C GLN A 409 -6.14 -1.11 7.82
N TYR A 410 -7.17 -0.28 7.66
CA TYR A 410 -7.62 0.58 8.75
C TYR A 410 -8.23 -0.22 9.91
N GLU A 411 -8.95 -1.30 9.64
CA GLU A 411 -9.50 -2.17 10.70
C GLU A 411 -8.40 -2.90 11.48
N LEU A 412 -7.32 -3.32 10.80
CA LEU A 412 -6.26 -4.12 11.41
C LEU A 412 -5.23 -3.27 12.16
N ILE A 413 -4.82 -2.14 11.57
CA ILE A 413 -3.71 -1.31 12.06
C ILE A 413 -4.02 0.19 12.15
N GLY A 414 -5.20 0.63 11.73
CA GLY A 414 -5.60 2.04 11.68
C GLY A 414 -6.63 2.46 12.73
N GLY A 415 -6.88 1.62 13.75
CA GLY A 415 -7.83 1.95 14.83
C GLY A 415 -9.30 1.81 14.47
N GLY A 416 -9.60 1.12 13.36
CA GLY A 416 -10.93 0.82 12.88
C GLY A 416 -11.20 1.36 11.47
N TRP A 417 -12.00 0.63 10.71
CA TRP A 417 -12.29 0.90 9.30
C TRP A 417 -12.89 2.30 9.04
N ARG A 418 -13.60 2.88 10.03
CA ARG A 418 -14.21 4.23 9.90
C ARG A 418 -13.16 5.31 9.66
N ASN A 419 -11.94 5.13 10.18
CA ASN A 419 -10.84 6.06 9.94
C ASN A 419 -10.39 6.13 8.47
N SER A 420 -10.71 5.12 7.64
CA SER A 420 -10.48 5.21 6.19
C SER A 420 -11.40 6.21 5.51
N ILE A 421 -12.62 6.35 6.03
CA ILE A 421 -13.64 7.23 5.44
C ILE A 421 -13.39 8.68 5.84
N ASP A 422 -12.98 8.91 7.09
CA ASP A 422 -12.68 10.26 7.62
C ASP A 422 -11.32 10.80 7.11
N PHE A 423 -10.56 9.98 6.43
CA PHE A 423 -9.19 10.27 6.01
C PHE A 423 -9.08 11.58 5.23
N LEU A 424 -9.93 11.79 4.23
CA LEU A 424 -9.88 12.97 3.37
C LEU A 424 -10.23 14.27 4.13
N GLU A 425 -11.22 14.23 5.01
CA GLU A 425 -11.59 15.37 5.84
C GLU A 425 -10.44 15.80 6.76
N LYS A 426 -9.79 14.82 7.40
CA LYS A 426 -8.63 15.05 8.27
C LYS A 426 -7.40 15.55 7.48
N LEU A 427 -7.23 15.09 6.24
CA LEU A 427 -6.14 15.56 5.38
C LEU A 427 -6.33 17.02 4.95
N MET A 428 -7.58 17.41 4.63
CA MET A 428 -7.91 18.81 4.28
C MET A 428 -7.78 19.78 5.45
N ALA A 429 -7.82 19.30 6.67
CA ALA A 429 -7.66 20.12 7.89
C ALA A 429 -6.19 20.39 8.26
N VAL A 430 -5.22 19.84 7.55
CA VAL A 430 -3.78 19.99 7.84
C VAL A 430 -3.33 21.43 7.65
N THR A 431 -2.61 21.98 8.63
CA THR A 431 -2.08 23.35 8.64
C THR A 431 -0.55 23.39 8.42
N PRO A 432 0.01 24.54 8.01
CA PRO A 432 1.47 24.73 7.94
C PRO A 432 2.20 24.40 9.25
N ALA A 433 1.62 24.78 10.39
CA ALA A 433 2.19 24.50 11.70
C ALA A 433 2.22 23.00 12.02
N ASP A 434 1.22 22.25 11.58
CA ASP A 434 1.21 20.79 11.74
C ASP A 434 2.33 20.13 10.94
N ILE A 435 2.57 20.59 9.70
CA ILE A 435 3.65 20.07 8.85
C ILE A 435 5.01 20.32 9.50
N GLN A 436 5.26 21.55 9.97
CA GLN A 436 6.51 21.88 10.66
C GLN A 436 6.69 21.01 11.90
N ARG A 437 5.68 20.90 12.74
CA ARG A 437 5.67 20.11 13.98
C ARG A 437 5.99 18.63 13.72
N VAL A 438 5.34 17.98 12.75
CA VAL A 438 5.60 16.56 12.46
C VAL A 438 6.96 16.36 11.82
N SER A 439 7.43 17.28 10.97
CA SER A 439 8.77 17.23 10.40
C SER A 439 9.85 17.30 11.48
N GLN A 440 9.72 18.21 12.45
CA GLN A 440 10.63 18.32 13.60
C GLN A 440 10.58 17.07 14.50
N LYS A 441 9.40 16.50 14.70
CA LYS A 441 9.20 15.36 15.59
C LYS A 441 9.75 14.05 15.01
N TYR A 442 9.53 13.81 13.71
CA TYR A 442 9.75 12.49 13.11
C TYR A 442 10.91 12.45 12.10
N MET A 443 11.13 13.48 11.28
CA MET A 443 12.17 13.47 10.23
C MET A 443 13.57 13.76 10.82
N ARG A 444 14.02 12.88 11.72
CA ARG A 444 15.31 13.01 12.42
C ARG A 444 15.92 11.64 12.71
N ASN A 445 17.18 11.60 13.13
CA ASN A 445 17.89 10.37 13.49
C ASN A 445 17.83 9.34 12.36
N ILE A 446 18.16 9.77 11.14
CA ILE A 446 17.99 8.97 9.93
C ILE A 446 19.00 7.83 9.92
N ARG A 447 18.54 6.61 9.69
CA ARG A 447 19.36 5.42 9.50
C ARG A 447 19.55 5.18 8.01
N PHE A 448 20.73 5.50 7.50
CA PHE A 448 21.09 5.31 6.11
C PHE A 448 21.73 3.96 5.86
N VAL A 449 21.47 3.44 4.66
CA VAL A 449 22.19 2.32 4.06
C VAL A 449 22.67 2.76 2.68
N VAL A 450 23.90 2.43 2.35
CA VAL A 450 24.51 2.65 1.04
C VAL A 450 24.98 1.33 0.48
N LEU A 451 24.55 1.00 -0.72
CA LEU A 451 25.05 -0.10 -1.51
C LEU A 451 25.83 0.49 -2.70
N GLY A 452 27.15 0.35 -2.69
CA GLY A 452 28.00 0.94 -3.75
C GLY A 452 29.48 1.04 -3.36
N ASN A 453 30.13 2.15 -3.72
CA ASN A 453 31.55 2.37 -3.47
C ASN A 453 31.79 3.07 -2.10
N PRO A 454 32.35 2.39 -1.09
CA PRO A 454 32.60 2.99 0.23
C PRO A 454 33.53 4.22 0.19
N ARG A 455 34.45 4.29 -0.79
CA ARG A 455 35.38 5.40 -0.92
C ARG A 455 34.75 6.70 -1.40
N SER A 456 33.54 6.63 -1.96
CA SER A 456 32.77 7.80 -2.41
C SER A 456 31.84 8.37 -1.33
N VAL A 457 31.80 7.78 -0.12
CA VAL A 457 30.87 8.12 0.94
C VAL A 457 31.61 8.80 2.10
N ASP A 458 31.29 10.05 2.36
CA ASP A 458 31.68 10.77 3.57
C ASP A 458 30.62 10.53 4.65
N THR A 459 30.92 9.68 5.61
CA THR A 459 30.00 9.29 6.70
C THR A 459 29.50 10.51 7.50
N GLY A 460 30.29 11.58 7.59
CA GLY A 460 29.91 12.82 8.28
C GLY A 460 28.68 13.48 7.69
N VAL A 461 28.50 13.40 6.37
CA VAL A 461 27.31 13.92 5.68
C VAL A 461 26.03 13.16 6.09
N PHE A 462 26.15 11.86 6.33
CA PHE A 462 25.00 10.99 6.64
C PHE A 462 24.65 10.97 8.12
N THR A 463 25.63 11.27 9.00
CA THR A 463 25.45 11.20 10.44
C THR A 463 25.37 12.55 11.13
N GLY A 464 25.61 13.63 10.39
CA GLY A 464 25.39 15.00 10.87
C GLY A 464 23.93 15.18 11.33
N ALA A 465 23.72 15.92 12.38
CA ALA A 465 22.37 16.24 12.84
C ALA A 465 21.65 17.04 11.76
N VAL A 466 20.42 16.66 11.44
CA VAL A 466 19.52 17.49 10.64
C VAL A 466 19.20 18.71 11.52
N GLY A 467 19.88 19.84 11.27
CA GLY A 467 19.64 21.07 12.05
C GLY A 467 20.85 21.62 12.84
N GLU A 468 22.08 21.05 12.69
CA GLU A 468 23.32 21.71 13.09
C GLU A 468 24.01 22.44 11.94
#